data_603ab11ba7355d218c621517860d5e75
#
_entry.id   603ab11ba7355d218c621517860d5e75
#
_cell.length_a   1.000
_cell.length_b   1.000
_cell.length_c   1.000
_cell.angle_alpha   90.00
_cell.angle_beta   90.00
_cell.angle_gamma   90.00
#
_symmetry.space_group_name_H-M   'P 1'
#
loop_
_entity.id
_entity.type
_entity.pdbx_description
1 polymer ?
#
loop_
_entity_poly.entity_id
_entity_poly.type
_entity_poly.pdbx_seq_one_letter_code
_entity_poly.pdbx_strand_id
1 'polypeptide(L)'
;MNKNYIIIIFISYLLIGCGFKPIHKFNESGFNMADFKVTYNNSGSISYEVKDEINRLFYNEYDDHPYILDLNIEEGNTPLIINTNGTVAKYQIEILISFKVTNNDDDLILEGKVNGYSQYDVQTSEINNDATKKQMTRSATSEAMALIITKIQSSVVSLDDN
;
A
#
# COMPACT_ATOMS: atom_id res chain seq x y z
N MET A 1 37.53 -7.50 43.25
CA MET A 1 36.54 -7.10 42.20
C MET A 1 35.69 -8.32 41.92
N ASN A 2 34.38 -8.28 42.31
CA ASN A 2 33.53 -9.46 42.31
C ASN A 2 33.22 -9.94 40.89
N LYS A 3 33.49 -11.22 40.65
CA LYS A 3 33.28 -11.92 39.35
C LYS A 3 31.86 -11.66 38.74
N ASN A 4 30.87 -11.39 39.59
CA ASN A 4 29.51 -11.10 39.18
C ASN A 4 29.36 -9.72 38.49
N TYR A 5 30.17 -8.71 38.80
CA TYR A 5 30.09 -7.41 38.13
C TYR A 5 30.63 -7.47 36.69
N ILE A 6 31.60 -8.33 36.41
CA ILE A 6 32.14 -8.52 35.06
C ILE A 6 31.06 -9.15 34.13
N ILE A 7 30.29 -10.12 34.67
CA ILE A 7 29.21 -10.77 33.93
C ILE A 7 28.07 -9.78 33.59
N ILE A 8 27.73 -8.90 34.53
CA ILE A 8 26.65 -7.89 34.32
C ILE A 8 27.08 -6.88 33.25
N ILE A 9 28.33 -6.44 33.27
CA ILE A 9 28.86 -5.50 32.25
C ILE A 9 28.92 -6.17 30.88
N PHE A 10 29.29 -7.46 30.81
CA PHE A 10 29.30 -8.21 29.53
C PHE A 10 27.90 -8.41 28.94
N ILE A 11 26.89 -8.68 29.77
CA ILE A 11 25.48 -8.81 29.36
C ILE A 11 24.91 -7.45 28.89
N SER A 12 25.28 -6.32 29.54
CA SER A 12 24.89 -4.97 29.08
C SER A 12 25.45 -4.65 27.70
N TYR A 13 26.65 -5.08 27.36
CA TYR A 13 27.23 -4.86 26.03
C TYR A 13 26.53 -5.64 24.92
N LEU A 14 25.95 -6.82 25.21
CA LEU A 14 25.21 -7.63 24.25
C LEU A 14 23.83 -7.04 23.91
N LEU A 15 23.25 -6.20 24.77
CA LEU A 15 21.94 -5.57 24.56
C LEU A 15 21.99 -4.30 23.68
N ILE A 16 23.17 -3.74 23.41
CA ILE A 16 23.34 -2.53 22.59
C ILE A 16 23.39 -2.86 21.08
N GLY A 17 23.45 -4.14 20.71
CA GLY A 17 23.68 -4.59 19.32
C GLY A 17 22.44 -4.76 18.44
N CYS A 18 21.20 -4.64 18.94
CA CYS A 18 20.01 -4.64 18.10
C CYS A 18 19.71 -3.23 17.59
N GLY A 19 20.54 -2.75 16.68
CA GLY A 19 20.22 -1.59 15.85
C GLY A 19 19.04 -1.89 14.93
N PHE A 20 17.83 -1.88 15.47
CA PHE A 20 16.61 -1.83 14.67
C PHE A 20 16.61 -0.48 13.95
N LYS A 21 17.11 -0.45 12.70
CA LYS A 21 16.87 0.69 11.82
C LYS A 21 15.42 0.59 11.41
N PRO A 22 14.55 1.51 11.86
CA PRO A 22 13.19 1.53 11.36
C PRO A 22 13.26 1.75 9.85
N ILE A 23 12.63 0.84 9.08
CA ILE A 23 12.56 0.87 7.61
C ILE A 23 11.78 2.12 7.11
N HIS A 24 11.24 2.91 8.03
CA HIS A 24 10.47 4.13 7.77
C HIS A 24 11.28 5.43 7.78
N LYS A 25 12.58 5.40 7.44
CA LYS A 25 13.27 6.63 7.06
C LYS A 25 13.03 6.91 5.57
N PHE A 26 11.80 7.33 5.25
CA PHE A 26 11.40 7.84 3.93
C PHE A 26 12.04 9.19 3.56
N ASN A 27 12.84 9.79 4.44
CA ASN A 27 13.30 11.17 4.30
C ASN A 27 14.70 11.32 3.70
N GLU A 28 15.42 10.26 3.32
CA GLU A 28 16.75 10.40 2.72
C GLU A 28 16.74 10.42 1.18
N SER A 29 15.61 10.06 0.54
CA SER A 29 15.48 10.04 -0.93
C SER A 29 14.69 11.22 -1.52
N GLY A 30 14.31 12.21 -0.72
CA GLY A 30 13.49 13.34 -1.20
C GLY A 30 12.06 12.98 -1.63
N PHE A 31 11.66 11.70 -1.57
CA PHE A 31 10.33 11.24 -1.95
C PHE A 31 9.32 11.48 -0.83
N ASN A 32 8.31 12.31 -1.11
CA ASN A 32 7.20 12.57 -0.21
C ASN A 32 5.88 12.26 -0.93
N MET A 33 5.00 11.44 -0.33
CA MET A 33 3.68 11.16 -0.91
C MET A 33 2.81 12.41 -1.02
N ALA A 34 3.06 13.42 -0.20
CA ALA A 34 2.39 14.71 -0.27
C ALA A 34 2.69 15.49 -1.57
N ASP A 35 3.76 15.14 -2.30
CA ASP A 35 4.12 15.78 -3.56
C ASP A 35 3.26 15.30 -4.75
N PHE A 36 2.36 14.33 -4.53
CA PHE A 36 1.54 13.74 -5.58
C PHE A 36 0.09 14.18 -5.49
N LYS A 37 -0.42 14.74 -6.58
CA LYS A 37 -1.85 14.90 -6.83
C LYS A 37 -2.41 13.62 -7.43
N VAL A 38 -3.31 12.96 -6.71
CA VAL A 38 -3.96 11.74 -7.21
C VAL A 38 -5.17 12.09 -8.07
N THR A 39 -5.23 11.51 -9.26
CA THR A 39 -6.37 11.63 -10.17
C THR A 39 -6.89 10.24 -10.56
N TYR A 40 -8.18 10.15 -10.90
CA TYR A 40 -8.85 8.90 -11.22
C TYR A 40 -9.49 8.97 -12.60
N ASN A 41 -9.04 8.14 -13.54
CA ASN A 41 -9.56 8.10 -14.90
C ASN A 41 -10.96 7.47 -14.99
N ASN A 42 -11.34 6.60 -14.03
CA ASN A 42 -12.62 5.89 -13.99
C ASN A 42 -13.37 6.09 -12.67
N SER A 43 -13.36 7.29 -12.13
CA SER A 43 -13.86 7.61 -10.78
C SER A 43 -15.30 7.16 -10.50
N GLY A 44 -16.16 7.04 -11.52
CA GLY A 44 -17.55 6.62 -11.38
C GLY A 44 -17.75 5.14 -11.04
N SER A 45 -16.75 4.28 -11.33
CA SER A 45 -16.81 2.83 -11.11
C SER A 45 -16.04 2.35 -9.88
N ILE A 46 -15.36 3.26 -9.17
CA ILE A 46 -14.50 2.92 -8.03
C ILE A 46 -15.31 3.01 -6.73
N SER A 47 -15.22 1.96 -5.89
CA SER A 47 -15.87 1.93 -4.59
C SER A 47 -15.34 3.00 -3.63
N TYR A 48 -16.15 3.35 -2.63
CA TYR A 48 -15.76 4.32 -1.60
C TYR A 48 -14.54 3.82 -0.81
N GLU A 49 -14.50 2.53 -0.49
CA GLU A 49 -13.45 1.90 0.29
C GLU A 49 -12.07 2.02 -0.37
N VAL A 50 -12.02 1.88 -1.70
CA VAL A 50 -10.79 2.04 -2.49
C VAL A 50 -10.34 3.49 -2.49
N LYS A 51 -11.24 4.44 -2.79
CA LYS A 51 -10.90 5.87 -2.80
C LYS A 51 -10.46 6.37 -1.42
N ASP A 52 -11.18 5.97 -0.37
CA ASP A 52 -10.87 6.34 1.00
C ASP A 52 -9.46 5.87 1.42
N GLU A 53 -9.11 4.63 1.09
CA GLU A 53 -7.79 4.07 1.39
C GLU A 53 -6.67 4.79 0.63
N ILE A 54 -6.87 5.08 -0.67
CA ILE A 54 -5.89 5.82 -1.47
C ILE A 54 -5.72 7.25 -0.96
N ASN A 55 -6.83 7.96 -0.72
CA ASN A 55 -6.79 9.33 -0.23
C ASN A 55 -6.12 9.43 1.14
N ARG A 56 -6.31 8.43 2.01
CA ARG A 56 -5.64 8.37 3.31
C ARG A 56 -4.11 8.31 3.20
N LEU A 57 -3.59 7.67 2.15
CA LEU A 57 -2.14 7.55 1.91
C LEU A 57 -1.51 8.81 1.29
N PHE A 58 -2.30 9.55 0.51
CA PHE A 58 -1.84 10.73 -0.25
C PHE A 58 -2.45 12.05 0.25
N TYR A 59 -2.98 12.05 1.49
CA TYR A 59 -3.56 13.26 2.06
C TYR A 59 -2.48 14.36 2.20
N ASN A 60 -2.77 15.53 1.61
CA ASN A 60 -1.96 16.73 1.75
C ASN A 60 -2.87 17.96 1.96
N GLU A 61 -2.46 18.86 2.86
CA GLU A 61 -3.12 20.15 3.09
C GLU A 61 -2.68 21.25 2.09
N TYR A 62 -1.63 20.99 1.29
CA TYR A 62 -1.05 21.98 0.37
C TYR A 62 -1.52 21.71 -1.06
N ASP A 63 -1.79 22.77 -1.82
CA ASP A 63 -2.22 22.69 -3.23
C ASP A 63 -1.05 22.57 -4.23
N ASP A 64 0.20 22.64 -3.76
CA ASP A 64 1.38 22.56 -4.62
C ASP A 64 1.86 21.12 -4.72
N HIS A 65 1.56 20.49 -5.86
CA HIS A 65 1.93 19.12 -6.17
C HIS A 65 2.79 19.09 -7.43
N PRO A 66 4.12 18.84 -7.32
CA PRO A 66 5.01 18.76 -8.49
C PRO A 66 4.74 17.53 -9.37
N TYR A 67 4.00 16.55 -8.88
CA TYR A 67 3.70 15.32 -9.61
C TYR A 67 2.21 15.01 -9.65
N ILE A 68 1.77 14.37 -10.74
CA ILE A 68 0.42 13.85 -10.90
C ILE A 68 0.50 12.31 -10.95
N LEU A 69 -0.28 11.64 -10.12
CA LEU A 69 -0.46 10.19 -10.12
C LEU A 69 -1.85 9.86 -10.67
N ASP A 70 -1.91 9.50 -11.95
CA ASP A 70 -3.15 9.06 -12.61
C ASP A 70 -3.38 7.58 -12.34
N LEU A 71 -4.57 7.25 -11.86
CA LEU A 71 -4.98 5.88 -11.53
C LEU A 71 -6.19 5.45 -12.37
N ASN A 72 -6.08 4.26 -12.95
CA ASN A 72 -7.21 3.51 -13.51
C ASN A 72 -7.34 2.20 -12.74
N ILE A 73 -8.49 2.00 -12.08
CA ILE A 73 -8.67 0.95 -11.06
C ILE A 73 -9.81 0.01 -11.49
N GLU A 74 -9.53 -1.29 -11.44
CA GLU A 74 -10.51 -2.34 -11.65
C GLU A 74 -10.64 -3.18 -10.38
N GLU A 75 -11.88 -3.38 -9.92
CA GLU A 75 -12.19 -4.15 -8.73
C GLU A 75 -12.79 -5.50 -9.10
N GLY A 76 -12.19 -6.58 -8.63
CA GLY A 76 -12.67 -7.95 -8.79
C GLY A 76 -13.10 -8.57 -7.46
N ASN A 77 -14.19 -9.34 -7.47
CA ASN A 77 -14.61 -10.17 -6.36
C ASN A 77 -15.00 -11.55 -6.89
N THR A 78 -14.12 -12.53 -6.75
CA THR A 78 -14.24 -13.85 -7.40
C THR A 78 -14.42 -14.94 -6.33
N PRO A 79 -15.38 -15.87 -6.51
CA PRO A 79 -15.47 -17.05 -5.67
C PRO A 79 -14.19 -17.88 -5.74
N LEU A 80 -13.58 -18.13 -4.58
CA LEU A 80 -12.35 -18.93 -4.46
C LEU A 80 -12.65 -20.36 -4.02
N ILE A 81 -13.63 -20.55 -3.11
CA ILE A 81 -14.07 -21.87 -2.63
C ILE A 81 -15.59 -21.93 -2.73
N ILE A 82 -16.06 -22.97 -3.42
CA ILE A 82 -17.49 -23.27 -3.56
C ILE A 82 -17.76 -24.62 -2.89
N ASN A 83 -18.74 -24.66 -1.99
CA ASN A 83 -19.19 -25.87 -1.32
C ASN A 83 -19.90 -26.82 -2.27
N THR A 84 -20.05 -28.08 -1.89
CA THR A 84 -20.75 -29.12 -2.68
C THR A 84 -22.22 -28.83 -2.93
N ASN A 85 -22.85 -27.96 -2.11
CA ASN A 85 -24.23 -27.49 -2.25
C ASN A 85 -24.35 -26.24 -3.15
N GLY A 86 -23.25 -25.77 -3.77
CA GLY A 86 -23.21 -24.61 -4.65
C GLY A 86 -23.07 -23.24 -3.94
N THR A 87 -23.00 -23.20 -2.60
CA THR A 87 -22.79 -21.95 -1.87
C THR A 87 -21.30 -21.59 -1.87
N VAL A 88 -20.97 -20.30 -1.92
CA VAL A 88 -19.59 -19.84 -1.83
C VAL A 88 -19.14 -19.82 -0.36
N ALA A 89 -18.00 -20.43 -0.08
CA ALA A 89 -17.38 -20.44 1.26
C ALA A 89 -16.31 -19.35 1.42
N LYS A 90 -15.64 -18.97 0.33
CA LYS A 90 -14.56 -17.98 0.35
C LYS A 90 -14.54 -17.17 -0.94
N TYR A 91 -14.30 -15.86 -0.81
CA TYR A 91 -14.05 -14.94 -1.92
C TYR A 91 -12.61 -14.44 -1.92
N GLN A 92 -12.14 -14.12 -3.13
CA GLN A 92 -10.93 -13.33 -3.35
C GLN A 92 -11.35 -11.95 -3.88
N ILE A 93 -10.79 -10.91 -3.27
CA ILE A 93 -10.83 -9.54 -3.78
C ILE A 93 -9.52 -9.28 -4.51
N GLU A 94 -9.63 -8.71 -5.70
CA GLU A 94 -8.51 -8.25 -6.50
C GLU A 94 -8.70 -6.78 -6.83
N ILE A 95 -7.67 -5.98 -6.60
CA ILE A 95 -7.59 -4.57 -6.98
C ILE A 95 -6.47 -4.43 -7.99
N LEU A 96 -6.83 -4.29 -9.26
CA LEU A 96 -5.89 -4.03 -10.36
C LEU A 96 -5.79 -2.52 -10.57
N ILE A 97 -4.58 -1.98 -10.46
CA ILE A 97 -4.30 -0.56 -10.68
C ILE A 97 -3.31 -0.41 -11.83
N SER A 98 -3.76 0.24 -12.91
CA SER A 98 -2.87 0.81 -13.92
C SER A 98 -2.59 2.25 -13.53
N PHE A 99 -1.32 2.63 -13.43
CA PHE A 99 -0.92 3.95 -12.96
C PHE A 99 0.06 4.63 -13.92
N LYS A 100 0.03 5.96 -13.92
CA LYS A 100 0.93 6.83 -14.65
C LYS A 100 1.35 7.98 -13.75
N VAL A 101 2.64 8.25 -13.69
CA VAL A 101 3.24 9.39 -12.98
C VAL A 101 3.78 10.37 -14.00
N THR A 102 3.33 11.64 -13.91
CA THR A 102 3.85 12.75 -14.72
C THR A 102 4.27 13.90 -13.83
N ASN A 103 5.14 14.78 -14.36
CA ASN A 103 5.40 16.08 -13.77
C ASN A 103 4.34 17.12 -14.23
N ASN A 104 4.47 18.37 -13.77
CA ASN A 104 3.58 19.47 -14.17
C ASN A 104 3.70 19.88 -15.65
N ASP A 105 4.75 19.45 -16.34
CA ASP A 105 4.97 19.68 -17.78
C ASP A 105 4.42 18.52 -18.65
N ASP A 106 3.64 17.60 -18.05
CA ASP A 106 3.11 16.36 -18.65
C ASP A 106 4.18 15.36 -19.11
N ASP A 107 5.44 15.50 -18.69
CA ASP A 107 6.47 14.51 -18.98
C ASP A 107 6.22 13.23 -18.19
N LEU A 108 6.25 12.10 -18.90
CA LEU A 108 6.11 10.79 -18.30
C LEU A 108 7.35 10.43 -17.49
N ILE A 109 7.18 10.18 -16.19
CA ILE A 109 8.24 9.70 -15.28
C ILE A 109 8.20 8.19 -15.15
N LEU A 110 7.01 7.64 -14.92
CA LEU A 110 6.81 6.21 -14.67
C LEU A 110 5.40 5.79 -15.03
N GLU A 111 5.25 4.59 -15.57
CA GLU A 111 3.95 3.94 -15.72
C GLU A 111 4.03 2.45 -15.39
N GLY A 112 2.90 1.83 -15.09
CA GLY A 112 2.88 0.41 -14.79
C GLY A 112 1.52 -0.12 -14.36
N LYS A 113 1.53 -1.40 -14.02
CA LYS A 113 0.40 -2.12 -13.45
C LYS A 113 0.83 -2.85 -12.19
N VAL A 114 -0.09 -2.91 -11.22
CA VAL A 114 0.05 -3.69 -9.99
C VAL A 114 -1.28 -4.30 -9.60
N ASN A 115 -1.22 -5.42 -8.86
CA ASN A 115 -2.39 -6.06 -8.29
C ASN A 115 -2.22 -6.16 -6.78
N GLY A 116 -3.27 -5.85 -6.05
CA GLY A 116 -3.38 -6.18 -4.62
C GLY A 116 -4.47 -7.23 -4.43
N TYR A 117 -4.25 -8.14 -3.49
CA TYR A 117 -5.14 -9.27 -3.22
C TYR A 117 -5.52 -9.34 -1.75
N SER A 118 -6.73 -9.80 -1.52
CA SER A 118 -7.21 -10.14 -0.19
C SER A 118 -8.25 -11.25 -0.27
N GLN A 119 -8.53 -11.92 0.82
CA GLN A 119 -9.49 -13.02 0.85
C GLN A 119 -10.34 -12.92 2.11
N TYR A 120 -11.60 -13.36 2.02
CA TYR A 120 -12.47 -13.49 3.18
C TYR A 120 -13.37 -14.72 3.10
N ASP A 121 -13.61 -15.31 4.27
CA ASP A 121 -14.57 -16.39 4.44
C ASP A 121 -15.98 -15.84 4.57
N VAL A 122 -16.94 -16.49 3.90
CA VAL A 122 -18.36 -16.13 3.99
C VAL A 122 -18.88 -16.50 5.37
N GLN A 123 -19.45 -15.51 6.05
CA GLN A 123 -20.08 -15.67 7.36
C GLN A 123 -21.60 -15.83 7.24
N THR A 124 -22.23 -16.34 8.28
CA THR A 124 -23.70 -16.51 8.33
C THR A 124 -24.47 -15.19 8.38
N SER A 125 -23.84 -14.11 8.81
CA SER A 125 -24.44 -12.77 8.89
C SER A 125 -24.07 -11.92 7.68
N GLU A 126 -25.05 -11.40 6.96
CA GLU A 126 -24.82 -10.48 5.82
C GLU A 126 -24.11 -9.19 6.26
N ILE A 127 -24.45 -8.64 7.43
CA ILE A 127 -23.80 -7.43 7.97
C ILE A 127 -22.31 -7.68 8.19
N ASN A 128 -21.95 -8.84 8.76
CA ASN A 128 -20.57 -9.20 8.97
C ASN A 128 -19.82 -9.47 7.65
N ASN A 129 -20.50 -10.07 6.66
CA ASN A 129 -19.93 -10.25 5.32
C ASN A 129 -19.61 -8.93 4.65
N ASP A 130 -20.54 -7.96 4.69
CA ASP A 130 -20.33 -6.63 4.11
C ASP A 130 -19.16 -5.89 4.80
N ALA A 131 -19.14 -5.88 6.13
CA ALA A 131 -18.05 -5.27 6.91
C ALA A 131 -16.69 -5.92 6.60
N THR A 132 -16.65 -7.27 6.54
CA THR A 132 -15.44 -8.00 6.21
C THR A 132 -14.99 -7.72 4.77
N LYS A 133 -15.91 -7.73 3.81
CA LYS A 133 -15.63 -7.39 2.41
C LYS A 133 -15.01 -6.00 2.29
N LYS A 134 -15.59 -4.97 2.94
CA LYS A 134 -15.06 -3.60 2.94
C LYS A 134 -13.65 -3.53 3.52
N GLN A 135 -13.41 -4.22 4.64
CA GLN A 135 -12.08 -4.29 5.25
C GLN A 135 -11.07 -4.96 4.31
N MET A 136 -11.45 -6.05 3.67
CA MET A 136 -10.58 -6.77 2.74
C MET A 136 -10.33 -5.99 1.45
N THR A 137 -11.31 -5.21 0.97
CA THR A 137 -11.12 -4.27 -0.14
C THR A 137 -10.05 -3.23 0.20
N ARG A 138 -10.11 -2.63 1.39
CA ARG A 138 -9.06 -1.71 1.85
C ARG A 138 -7.70 -2.38 1.95
N SER A 139 -7.63 -3.62 2.46
CA SER A 139 -6.38 -4.37 2.55
C SER A 139 -5.75 -4.63 1.19
N ALA A 140 -6.54 -5.08 0.20
CA ALA A 140 -6.06 -5.29 -1.17
C ALA A 140 -5.62 -3.97 -1.83
N THR A 141 -6.34 -2.87 -1.57
CA THR A 141 -5.97 -1.53 -2.06
C THR A 141 -4.64 -1.08 -1.46
N SER A 142 -4.48 -1.24 -0.15
CA SER A 142 -3.24 -0.87 0.56
C SER A 142 -2.03 -1.66 0.03
N GLU A 143 -2.20 -2.96 -0.26
CA GLU A 143 -1.16 -3.79 -0.88
C GLU A 143 -0.79 -3.27 -2.28
N ALA A 144 -1.78 -3.02 -3.16
CA ALA A 144 -1.53 -2.47 -4.49
C ALA A 144 -0.80 -1.11 -4.43
N MET A 145 -1.24 -0.22 -3.53
CA MET A 145 -0.60 1.09 -3.35
C MET A 145 0.82 1.00 -2.83
N ALA A 146 1.12 0.07 -1.92
CA ALA A 146 2.48 -0.17 -1.44
C ALA A 146 3.43 -0.60 -2.58
N LEU A 147 2.94 -1.40 -3.53
CA LEU A 147 3.69 -1.78 -4.73
C LEU A 147 3.95 -0.57 -5.66
N ILE A 148 2.96 0.32 -5.84
CA ILE A 148 3.13 1.56 -6.63
C ILE A 148 4.20 2.44 -5.96
N ILE A 149 4.08 2.69 -4.67
CA ILE A 149 5.03 3.49 -3.89
C ILE A 149 6.44 2.95 -4.02
N THR A 150 6.62 1.63 -3.89
CA THR A 150 7.93 0.98 -4.06
C THR A 150 8.50 1.18 -5.47
N LYS A 151 7.66 1.09 -6.51
CA LYS A 151 8.08 1.34 -7.91
C LYS A 151 8.50 2.79 -8.13
N ILE A 152 7.74 3.75 -7.61
CA ILE A 152 8.08 5.17 -7.70
C ILE A 152 9.41 5.44 -7.01
N GLN A 153 9.60 4.94 -5.79
CA GLN A 153 10.84 5.09 -5.03
C GLN A 153 12.05 4.52 -5.77
N SER A 154 11.91 3.33 -6.37
CA SER A 154 13.01 2.70 -7.10
C SER A 154 13.37 3.47 -8.37
N SER A 155 12.43 4.16 -9.03
CA SER A 155 12.70 4.97 -10.21
C SER A 155 13.37 6.30 -9.86
N VAL A 156 13.03 6.92 -8.74
CA VAL A 156 13.67 8.18 -8.28
C VAL A 156 15.14 7.94 -7.91
N VAL A 157 15.45 6.85 -7.20
CA VAL A 157 16.84 6.50 -6.85
C VAL A 157 17.71 6.28 -8.10
N SER A 158 17.16 5.74 -9.18
CA SER A 158 17.91 5.50 -10.42
C SER A 158 18.21 6.78 -11.22
N LEU A 159 17.53 7.89 -10.95
CA LEU A 159 17.77 9.19 -11.59
C LEU A 159 18.88 10.01 -10.90
N ASP A 160 19.10 9.79 -9.60
CA ASP A 160 20.15 10.48 -8.83
C ASP A 160 21.54 9.87 -9.04
N ASP A 161 21.66 8.67 -9.61
CA ASP A 161 22.95 7.98 -9.87
C ASP A 161 23.53 8.28 -11.28
N ASN A 162 22.94 9.17 -12.09
CA ASN A 162 23.44 9.62 -13.40
C ASN A 162 23.75 11.11 -13.41
#